data_877c74265631042d0286791798ccd0ff
#
_entry.id   877c74265631042d0286791798ccd0ff
#
_cell.length_a   1.000
_cell.length_b   1.000
_cell.length_c   1.000
_cell.angle_alpha   90.00
_cell.angle_beta   90.00
_cell.angle_gamma   90.00
#
_symmetry.space_group_name_H-M   'P 1'
#
loop_
_entity.id
_entity.type
_entity.pdbx_description
1 polymer ?
#
loop_
_entity_poly.entity_id
_entity_poly.type
_entity_poly.pdbx_seq_one_letter_code
_entity_poly.pdbx_strand_id
1 'polypeptide(L)'
;KYKVKFILATKNYYLSPQDTQRLDNYGIIHFDEEIVKYYTDLIKHLGISAKYQLLGSLFEGMTIPELDNKIPAIKGKMGGHTYYSFSIEPEKLLKIGYVLHRNKANKKLMPTYQRLIKKSRLKSIQEFVEGGGFFPNSIIININTEGKNLRFDQAENQIDSAISRIGILYLPKKYRSAYIIDGQHRLYGYADSEYKSKNCVPVVAFVNLDRKEQVQLFMQINENQKSVPKNLRNTLNSDLLWSSDNKNEQ
;
A
#
# COMPACT_ATOMS: atom_id res chain seq x y z
N LYS A 1 21.50 -12.33 -11.45
CA LYS A 1 22.24 -12.35 -10.17
C LYS A 1 21.23 -12.31 -9.03
N TYR A 2 21.19 -13.36 -8.21
CA TYR A 2 20.28 -13.43 -7.05
C TYR A 2 20.78 -12.51 -5.94
N LYS A 3 19.82 -11.90 -5.21
CA LYS A 3 20.09 -11.19 -3.97
C LYS A 3 19.75 -12.12 -2.80
N VAL A 4 20.67 -12.27 -1.86
CA VAL A 4 20.51 -13.15 -0.70
C VAL A 4 20.51 -12.31 0.56
N LYS A 5 19.66 -12.65 1.51
CA LYS A 5 19.63 -12.12 2.87
C LYS A 5 19.64 -13.29 3.85
N PHE A 6 20.45 -13.18 4.88
CA PHE A 6 20.50 -14.14 5.96
C PHE A 6 19.64 -13.65 7.12
N ILE A 7 18.87 -14.56 7.70
CA ILE A 7 18.00 -14.28 8.85
C ILE A 7 18.41 -15.19 9.99
N LEU A 8 18.68 -14.62 11.14
CA LEU A 8 18.80 -15.34 12.41
C LEU A 8 17.48 -15.19 13.17
N ALA A 9 16.74 -16.30 13.33
CA ALA A 9 15.54 -16.32 14.14
C ALA A 9 15.83 -16.90 15.52
N THR A 10 15.41 -16.20 16.58
CA THR A 10 15.60 -16.66 17.96
C THR A 10 14.30 -16.63 18.74
N LYS A 11 14.23 -17.52 19.75
CA LYS A 11 13.12 -17.58 20.71
C LYS A 11 13.69 -17.50 22.13
N ASN A 12 13.08 -16.68 22.99
CA ASN A 12 13.52 -16.49 24.38
C ASN A 12 15.00 -16.12 24.52
N TYR A 13 15.54 -15.38 23.56
CA TYR A 13 16.93 -14.96 23.54
C TYR A 13 17.04 -13.45 23.25
N TYR A 14 17.86 -12.76 24.03
CA TYR A 14 18.16 -11.35 23.84
C TYR A 14 19.62 -11.21 23.38
N LEU A 15 19.79 -10.57 22.23
CA LEU A 15 21.12 -10.24 21.72
C LEU A 15 21.78 -9.19 22.62
N SER A 16 23.05 -9.42 22.94
CA SER A 16 23.87 -8.36 23.52
C SER A 16 24.12 -7.24 22.47
N PRO A 17 24.50 -6.03 22.91
CA PRO A 17 24.92 -4.99 21.96
C PRO A 17 26.06 -5.45 21.02
N GLN A 18 26.99 -6.26 21.53
CA GLN A 18 28.10 -6.82 20.75
C GLN A 18 27.60 -7.81 19.68
N ASP A 19 26.65 -8.68 20.03
CA ASP A 19 26.06 -9.63 19.07
C ASP A 19 25.26 -8.91 18.00
N THR A 20 24.50 -7.87 18.38
CA THR A 20 23.78 -7.01 17.43
C THR A 20 24.75 -6.38 16.43
N GLN A 21 25.85 -5.81 16.91
CA GLN A 21 26.86 -5.23 16.04
C GLN A 21 27.54 -6.25 15.12
N ARG A 22 27.77 -7.49 15.60
CA ARG A 22 28.30 -8.58 14.77
C ARG A 22 27.33 -8.96 13.65
N LEU A 23 26.02 -9.09 13.97
CA LEU A 23 25.01 -9.41 12.95
C LEU A 23 24.93 -8.31 11.90
N ASP A 24 24.94 -7.04 12.31
CA ASP A 24 24.93 -5.90 11.40
C ASP A 24 26.14 -5.91 10.47
N ASN A 25 27.35 -6.18 11.00
CA ASN A 25 28.59 -6.28 10.21
C ASN A 25 28.54 -7.39 9.15
N TYR A 26 27.87 -8.49 9.42
CA TYR A 26 27.66 -9.59 8.46
C TYR A 26 26.41 -9.43 7.59
N GLY A 27 25.63 -8.36 7.79
CA GLY A 27 24.36 -8.12 7.08
C GLY A 27 23.30 -9.17 7.38
N ILE A 28 23.36 -9.78 8.57
CA ILE A 28 22.40 -10.79 9.05
C ILE A 28 21.26 -10.05 9.77
N ILE A 29 20.03 -10.34 9.38
CA ILE A 29 18.84 -9.73 9.98
C ILE A 29 18.38 -10.58 11.15
N HIS A 30 18.23 -9.98 12.33
CA HIS A 30 17.71 -10.69 13.49
C HIS A 30 16.18 -10.63 13.52
N PHE A 31 15.56 -11.80 13.58
CA PHE A 31 14.15 -11.99 13.86
C PHE A 31 13.98 -12.51 15.28
N ASP A 32 13.66 -11.63 16.19
CA ASP A 32 13.24 -11.99 17.54
C ASP A 32 11.85 -12.65 17.53
N GLU A 33 11.40 -13.14 18.67
CA GLU A 33 10.10 -13.80 18.83
C GLU A 33 8.93 -12.87 18.43
N GLU A 34 9.02 -11.58 18.67
CA GLU A 34 7.97 -10.61 18.32
C GLU A 34 7.89 -10.42 16.78
N ILE A 35 9.01 -10.36 16.08
CA ILE A 35 9.08 -10.29 14.63
C ILE A 35 8.57 -11.58 13.99
N VAL A 36 9.00 -12.73 14.49
CA VAL A 36 8.51 -14.04 14.01
C VAL A 36 7.01 -14.16 14.19
N LYS A 37 6.49 -13.78 15.37
CA LYS A 37 5.05 -13.76 15.63
C LYS A 37 4.30 -12.84 14.68
N TYR A 38 4.83 -11.64 14.44
CA TYR A 38 4.24 -10.69 13.51
C TYR A 38 4.08 -11.30 12.10
N TYR A 39 5.14 -11.86 11.54
CA TYR A 39 5.06 -12.46 10.20
C TYR A 39 4.19 -13.72 10.17
N THR A 40 4.18 -14.51 11.26
CA THR A 40 3.26 -15.65 11.39
C THR A 40 1.80 -15.18 11.36
N ASP A 41 1.46 -14.14 12.11
CA ASP A 41 0.11 -13.58 12.12
C ASP A 41 -0.22 -12.92 10.77
N LEU A 42 0.74 -12.26 10.15
CA LEU A 42 0.58 -11.67 8.83
C LEU A 42 0.27 -12.74 7.76
N ILE A 43 0.98 -13.87 7.77
CA ILE A 43 0.73 -15.00 6.86
C ILE A 43 -0.67 -15.60 7.10
N LYS A 44 -1.09 -15.75 8.37
CA LYS A 44 -2.45 -16.22 8.69
C LYS A 44 -3.55 -15.32 8.09
N HIS A 45 -3.29 -14.02 8.03
CA HIS A 45 -4.25 -13.03 7.53
C HIS A 45 -4.16 -12.79 6.02
N LEU A 46 -2.96 -12.68 5.47
CA LEU A 46 -2.71 -12.33 4.07
C LEU A 46 -2.37 -13.55 3.17
N GLY A 47 -2.15 -14.73 3.76
CA GLY A 47 -1.69 -15.88 2.98
C GLY A 47 -0.36 -15.58 2.27
N ILE A 48 -0.24 -16.01 1.01
CA ILE A 48 0.95 -15.80 0.18
C ILE A 48 1.25 -14.33 -0.05
N SER A 49 0.26 -13.45 0.01
CA SER A 49 0.42 -12.01 -0.18
C SER A 49 1.27 -11.35 0.91
N ALA A 50 1.47 -12.01 2.06
CA ALA A 50 2.40 -11.56 3.10
C ALA A 50 3.84 -11.42 2.59
N LYS A 51 4.18 -12.11 1.49
CA LYS A 51 5.51 -12.00 0.84
C LYS A 51 5.89 -10.56 0.47
N TYR A 52 4.95 -9.74 0.03
CA TYR A 52 5.23 -8.35 -0.35
C TYR A 52 5.72 -7.54 0.85
N GLN A 53 5.07 -7.74 2.00
CA GLN A 53 5.45 -7.07 3.25
C GLN A 53 6.81 -7.58 3.77
N LEU A 54 7.04 -8.90 3.69
CA LEU A 54 8.31 -9.51 4.09
C LEU A 54 9.47 -9.05 3.19
N LEU A 55 9.29 -9.10 1.86
CA LEU A 55 10.30 -8.63 0.92
C LEU A 55 10.58 -7.14 1.10
N GLY A 56 9.54 -6.32 1.34
CA GLY A 56 9.69 -4.92 1.68
C GLY A 56 10.59 -4.68 2.89
N SER A 57 10.47 -5.52 3.93
CA SER A 57 11.33 -5.43 5.12
C SER A 57 12.75 -5.94 4.88
N LEU A 58 12.91 -7.09 4.21
CA LEU A 58 14.21 -7.72 4.02
C LEU A 58 15.09 -6.97 3.02
N PHE A 59 14.50 -6.37 2.01
CA PHE A 59 15.20 -5.71 0.90
C PHE A 59 14.96 -4.21 0.84
N GLU A 60 14.59 -3.60 1.96
CA GLU A 60 14.35 -2.16 2.06
C GLU A 60 15.43 -1.34 1.36
N GLY A 61 15.01 -0.38 0.53
CA GLY A 61 15.91 0.49 -0.23
C GLY A 61 16.65 -0.17 -1.42
N MET A 62 16.62 -1.50 -1.55
CA MET A 62 17.24 -2.19 -2.68
C MET A 62 16.36 -2.10 -3.94
N THR A 63 17.01 -2.08 -5.09
CA THR A 63 16.33 -2.03 -6.39
C THR A 63 15.55 -3.31 -6.68
N ILE A 64 14.30 -3.16 -7.11
CA ILE A 64 13.45 -4.24 -7.59
C ILE A 64 13.82 -4.51 -9.06
N PRO A 65 14.25 -5.74 -9.41
CA PRO A 65 14.57 -6.08 -10.79
C PRO A 65 13.35 -5.91 -11.71
N GLU A 66 13.59 -5.49 -12.94
CA GLU A 66 12.59 -5.47 -14.02
C GLU A 66 11.28 -4.71 -13.73
N LEU A 67 11.25 -3.88 -12.69
CA LEU A 67 10.09 -3.05 -12.41
C LEU A 67 10.02 -1.91 -13.42
N ASP A 68 8.99 -1.94 -14.28
CA ASP A 68 8.61 -0.76 -15.06
C ASP A 68 8.00 0.28 -14.11
N ASN A 69 8.64 1.47 -14.10
CA ASN A 69 8.32 2.52 -13.14
C ASN A 69 7.84 3.83 -13.78
N LYS A 70 7.68 3.85 -15.10
CA LYS A 70 7.18 5.01 -15.81
C LYS A 70 5.65 4.97 -15.86
N ILE A 71 5.01 6.02 -15.39
CA ILE A 71 3.56 6.08 -15.27
C ILE A 71 3.05 7.44 -15.76
N PRO A 72 2.05 7.48 -16.66
CA PRO A 72 1.32 8.71 -16.94
C PRO A 72 0.69 9.23 -15.68
N ALA A 73 0.89 10.51 -15.35
CA ALA A 73 0.40 11.09 -14.10
C ALA A 73 0.06 12.56 -14.26
N ILE A 74 -0.79 13.02 -13.35
CA ILE A 74 -1.11 14.43 -13.15
C ILE A 74 -0.41 14.88 -11.88
N LYS A 75 0.42 15.93 -11.97
CA LYS A 75 1.04 16.60 -10.84
C LYS A 75 0.17 17.77 -10.42
N GLY A 76 -0.19 17.85 -9.15
CA GLY A 76 -0.99 18.94 -8.58
C GLY A 76 -0.47 19.39 -7.22
N LYS A 77 -1.18 20.37 -6.63
CA LYS A 77 -0.96 20.85 -5.27
C LYS A 77 -2.23 20.74 -4.46
N MET A 78 -2.11 20.31 -3.21
CA MET A 78 -3.24 20.19 -2.27
C MET A 78 -2.72 20.46 -0.86
N GLY A 79 -3.32 21.42 -0.14
CA GLY A 79 -2.92 21.76 1.22
C GLY A 79 -1.44 22.15 1.38
N GLY A 80 -0.84 22.77 0.36
CA GLY A 80 0.58 23.10 0.33
C GLY A 80 1.49 21.97 -0.15
N HIS A 81 1.01 20.73 -0.20
CA HIS A 81 1.77 19.56 -0.63
C HIS A 81 1.67 19.32 -2.14
N THR A 82 2.77 18.89 -2.73
CA THR A 82 2.75 18.34 -4.09
C THR A 82 2.21 16.91 -4.03
N TYR A 83 1.25 16.59 -4.90
CA TYR A 83 0.77 15.24 -5.09
C TYR A 83 0.79 14.84 -6.55
N TYR A 84 0.75 13.52 -6.78
CA TYR A 84 0.60 12.93 -8.10
C TYR A 84 -0.63 12.03 -8.11
N SER A 85 -1.47 12.16 -9.15
CA SER A 85 -2.61 11.26 -9.40
C SER A 85 -2.32 10.42 -10.64
N PHE A 86 -2.49 9.11 -10.52
CA PHE A 86 -2.23 8.16 -11.60
C PHE A 86 -3.00 6.86 -11.41
N SER A 87 -3.01 6.03 -12.45
CA SER A 87 -3.51 4.65 -12.39
C SER A 87 -2.35 3.69 -12.55
N ILE A 88 -2.35 2.60 -11.77
CA ILE A 88 -1.27 1.61 -11.75
C ILE A 88 -1.82 0.21 -11.53
N GLU A 89 -1.18 -0.79 -12.08
CA GLU A 89 -1.48 -2.18 -11.82
C GLU A 89 -1.19 -2.51 -10.34
N PRO A 90 -2.14 -3.14 -9.62
CA PRO A 90 -1.95 -3.51 -8.21
C PRO A 90 -0.64 -4.25 -7.94
N GLU A 91 -0.20 -5.11 -8.85
CA GLU A 91 1.05 -5.85 -8.71
C GLU A 91 2.28 -4.95 -8.61
N LYS A 92 2.36 -3.90 -9.41
CA LYS A 92 3.47 -2.93 -9.36
C LYS A 92 3.47 -2.18 -8.04
N LEU A 93 2.28 -1.73 -7.59
CA LEU A 93 2.14 -1.03 -6.32
C LEU A 93 2.46 -1.93 -5.12
N LEU A 94 2.07 -3.22 -5.15
CA LEU A 94 2.40 -4.20 -4.12
C LEU A 94 3.92 -4.40 -3.97
N LYS A 95 4.68 -4.36 -5.06
CA LYS A 95 6.15 -4.54 -5.04
C LYS A 95 6.88 -3.40 -4.33
N ILE A 96 6.42 -2.16 -4.46
CA ILE A 96 7.03 -0.98 -3.82
C ILE A 96 6.33 -0.59 -2.52
N GLY A 97 5.10 -1.06 -2.34
CA GLY A 97 4.21 -0.70 -1.24
C GLY A 97 4.59 -1.35 0.08
N TYR A 98 4.32 -0.65 1.17
CA TYR A 98 4.50 -1.13 2.52
C TYR A 98 3.43 -0.58 3.46
N VAL A 99 2.91 -1.43 4.33
CA VAL A 99 1.92 -1.05 5.34
C VAL A 99 2.56 -1.04 6.73
N LEU A 100 2.44 0.06 7.44
CA LEU A 100 2.93 0.19 8.81
C LEU A 100 1.89 -0.34 9.81
N HIS A 101 1.89 -1.65 10.03
CA HIS A 101 1.00 -2.29 10.99
C HIS A 101 1.40 -1.97 12.43
N ARG A 102 0.40 -1.67 13.27
CA ARG A 102 0.58 -1.41 14.70
C ARG A 102 0.91 -2.71 15.45
N ASN A 103 2.19 -2.97 15.67
CA ASN A 103 2.68 -4.07 16.48
C ASN A 103 4.02 -3.73 17.14
N LYS A 104 4.48 -4.62 18.02
CA LYS A 104 5.72 -4.42 18.77
C LYS A 104 6.97 -4.50 17.89
N ALA A 105 6.96 -5.32 16.82
CA ALA A 105 8.07 -5.45 15.90
C ALA A 105 8.38 -4.14 15.13
N ASN A 106 7.38 -3.29 14.92
CA ASN A 106 7.51 -2.02 14.21
C ASN A 106 7.71 -0.80 15.11
N LYS A 107 7.91 -0.98 16.45
CA LYS A 107 8.01 0.14 17.41
C LYS A 107 9.13 1.13 17.11
N LYS A 108 10.26 0.66 16.57
CA LYS A 108 11.42 1.49 16.21
C LYS A 108 11.21 2.28 14.91
N LEU A 109 10.22 1.90 14.12
CA LEU A 109 9.91 2.51 12.84
C LEU A 109 8.99 3.72 13.04
N MET A 110 8.01 3.97 12.34
CA MET A 110 7.07 5.08 12.52
C MET A 110 5.99 4.73 13.56
N PRO A 111 5.23 5.68 14.09
CA PRO A 111 4.01 5.36 14.82
C PRO A 111 3.14 4.51 13.91
N THR A 112 3.05 3.23 14.26
CA THR A 112 2.30 2.25 13.52
C THR A 112 0.83 2.45 13.84
N TYR A 113 0.02 2.81 12.86
CA TYR A 113 -1.38 3.19 13.05
C TYR A 113 -2.37 2.23 12.40
N GLN A 114 -1.91 1.36 11.50
CA GLN A 114 -2.80 0.45 10.80
C GLN A 114 -2.93 -0.89 11.52
N ARG A 115 -4.15 -1.42 11.56
CA ARG A 115 -4.42 -2.76 12.11
C ARG A 115 -4.10 -3.83 11.07
N LEU A 116 -3.77 -5.04 11.54
CA LEU A 116 -3.67 -6.20 10.68
C LEU A 116 -4.99 -6.43 9.92
N ILE A 117 -4.88 -6.73 8.65
CA ILE A 117 -6.01 -6.97 7.75
C ILE A 117 -6.69 -8.29 8.14
N LYS A 118 -8.01 -8.31 8.21
CA LYS A 118 -8.78 -9.54 8.47
C LYS A 118 -8.90 -10.37 7.19
N LYS A 119 -8.59 -11.67 7.26
CA LYS A 119 -8.65 -12.61 6.14
C LYS A 119 -10.03 -12.64 5.45
N SER A 120 -11.12 -12.63 6.24
CA SER A 120 -12.49 -12.61 5.71
C SER A 120 -12.75 -11.39 4.81
N ARG A 121 -12.21 -10.22 5.20
CA ARG A 121 -12.37 -8.99 4.42
C ARG A 121 -11.58 -9.03 3.11
N LEU A 122 -10.40 -9.63 3.11
CA LEU A 122 -9.62 -9.83 1.87
C LEU A 122 -10.36 -10.75 0.91
N LYS A 123 -10.88 -11.86 1.42
CA LYS A 123 -11.64 -12.81 0.60
C LYS A 123 -12.88 -12.15 -0.03
N SER A 124 -13.64 -11.39 0.74
CA SER A 124 -14.79 -10.64 0.20
C SER A 124 -14.40 -9.61 -0.87
N ILE A 125 -13.24 -8.96 -0.73
CA ILE A 125 -12.74 -8.02 -1.75
C ILE A 125 -12.30 -8.78 -3.01
N GLN A 126 -11.61 -9.89 -2.84
CA GLN A 126 -11.19 -10.75 -3.95
C GLN A 126 -12.40 -11.25 -4.73
N GLU A 127 -13.39 -11.84 -4.06
CA GLU A 127 -14.65 -12.31 -4.66
C GLU A 127 -15.38 -11.18 -5.39
N PHE A 128 -15.41 -9.97 -4.80
CA PHE A 128 -16.02 -8.80 -5.44
C PHE A 128 -15.32 -8.42 -6.75
N VAL A 129 -13.99 -8.40 -6.76
CA VAL A 129 -13.19 -8.07 -7.95
C VAL A 129 -13.30 -9.17 -9.01
N GLU A 130 -13.25 -10.44 -8.62
CA GLU A 130 -13.41 -11.59 -9.51
C GLU A 130 -14.81 -11.67 -10.11
N GLY A 131 -15.82 -11.17 -9.40
CA GLY A 131 -17.19 -11.00 -9.89
C GLY A 131 -17.41 -9.77 -10.78
N GLY A 132 -16.34 -9.06 -11.20
CA GLY A 132 -16.43 -7.88 -12.07
C GLY A 132 -16.64 -6.56 -11.30
N GLY A 133 -16.62 -6.57 -9.98
CA GLY A 133 -16.69 -5.37 -9.16
C GLY A 133 -15.45 -4.53 -9.24
N PHE A 134 -15.58 -3.23 -8.96
CA PHE A 134 -14.47 -2.27 -9.02
C PHE A 134 -14.53 -1.25 -7.88
N PHE A 135 -13.37 -0.68 -7.54
CA PHE A 135 -13.23 0.34 -6.52
C PHE A 135 -12.83 1.67 -7.13
N PRO A 136 -13.72 2.66 -7.22
CA PRO A 136 -13.42 3.97 -7.80
C PRO A 136 -12.54 4.84 -6.89
N ASN A 137 -12.50 4.52 -5.60
CA ASN A 137 -11.75 5.32 -4.62
C ASN A 137 -10.25 5.09 -4.74
N SER A 138 -9.48 6.16 -4.76
CA SER A 138 -8.02 6.12 -4.84
C SER A 138 -7.39 5.42 -3.63
N ILE A 139 -6.30 4.70 -3.88
CA ILE A 139 -5.36 4.30 -2.84
C ILE A 139 -4.48 5.51 -2.53
N ILE A 140 -4.31 5.83 -1.25
CA ILE A 140 -3.50 6.97 -0.83
C ILE A 140 -2.17 6.47 -0.31
N ILE A 141 -1.10 6.99 -0.88
CA ILE A 141 0.28 6.59 -0.52
C ILE A 141 1.15 7.81 -0.23
N ASN A 142 2.19 7.58 0.55
CA ASN A 142 3.32 8.49 0.67
C ASN A 142 4.57 7.84 0.08
N ILE A 143 5.16 8.46 -0.94
CA ILE A 143 6.41 8.01 -1.55
C ILE A 143 7.58 8.62 -0.77
N ASN A 144 8.43 7.77 -0.22
CA ASN A 144 9.67 8.19 0.42
C ASN A 144 10.82 8.19 -0.60
N THR A 145 11.38 9.35 -0.85
CA THR A 145 12.51 9.55 -1.76
C THR A 145 13.80 9.93 -1.05
N GLU A 146 13.84 9.77 0.27
CA GLU A 146 14.97 10.19 1.10
C GLU A 146 15.30 11.70 0.91
N GLY A 147 14.25 12.53 0.79
CA GLY A 147 14.37 13.98 0.60
C GLY A 147 14.65 14.43 -0.84
N LYS A 148 14.81 13.49 -1.80
CA LYS A 148 15.01 13.83 -3.22
C LYS A 148 13.68 14.12 -3.90
N ASN A 149 13.73 14.91 -4.97
CA ASN A 149 12.57 15.12 -5.82
C ASN A 149 12.29 13.87 -6.68
N LEU A 150 11.02 13.53 -6.85
CA LEU A 150 10.63 12.56 -7.86
C LEU A 150 10.84 13.14 -9.25
N ARG A 151 11.39 12.33 -10.15
CA ARG A 151 11.48 12.71 -11.56
C ARG A 151 10.09 12.70 -12.16
N PHE A 152 9.74 13.82 -12.79
CA PHE A 152 8.48 14.01 -13.50
C PHE A 152 8.78 14.77 -14.79
N ASP A 153 8.68 14.09 -15.91
CA ASP A 153 8.89 14.66 -17.21
C ASP A 153 7.54 15.22 -17.69
N GLN A 154 7.41 16.54 -17.76
CA GLN A 154 6.16 17.19 -18.21
C GLN A 154 5.94 16.92 -19.70
N ALA A 155 4.69 16.73 -20.10
CA ALA A 155 4.30 16.69 -21.49
C ALA A 155 4.52 18.08 -22.15
N GLU A 156 4.83 18.09 -23.43
CA GLU A 156 5.04 19.34 -24.18
C GLU A 156 3.76 20.18 -24.25
N ASN A 157 2.62 19.54 -24.50
CA ASN A 157 1.33 20.21 -24.57
C ASN A 157 0.70 20.29 -23.17
N GLN A 158 0.67 21.48 -22.60
CA GLN A 158 0.02 21.79 -21.33
C GLN A 158 -1.13 22.79 -21.56
N ILE A 159 -2.07 22.80 -20.62
CA ILE A 159 -3.09 23.84 -20.58
C ILE A 159 -2.54 24.97 -19.71
N ASP A 160 -2.26 26.12 -20.30
CA ASP A 160 -1.57 27.24 -19.64
C ASP A 160 -2.31 27.74 -18.39
N SER A 161 -3.63 27.77 -18.44
CA SER A 161 -4.48 28.19 -17.31
C SER A 161 -4.63 27.13 -16.20
N ALA A 162 -4.18 25.88 -16.42
CA ALA A 162 -4.33 24.83 -15.43
C ALA A 162 -3.24 24.91 -14.36
N ILE A 163 -3.63 24.72 -13.09
CA ILE A 163 -2.69 24.61 -11.96
C ILE A 163 -1.97 23.27 -11.97
N SER A 164 -2.64 22.22 -12.46
CA SER A 164 -2.07 20.87 -12.58
C SER A 164 -1.24 20.73 -13.88
N ARG A 165 -0.31 19.77 -13.87
CA ARG A 165 0.54 19.46 -15.03
C ARG A 165 0.43 17.97 -15.35
N ILE A 166 0.39 17.65 -16.63
CA ILE A 166 0.38 16.28 -17.16
C ILE A 166 1.80 15.87 -17.53
N GLY A 167 2.16 14.62 -17.32
CA GLY A 167 3.48 14.12 -17.68
C GLY A 167 3.71 12.66 -17.30
N ILE A 168 4.98 12.26 -17.36
CA ILE A 168 5.42 10.92 -16.98
C ILE A 168 6.12 10.99 -15.61
N LEU A 169 5.54 10.29 -14.63
CA LEU A 169 6.12 10.12 -13.32
C LEU A 169 7.02 8.89 -13.29
N TYR A 170 8.19 9.01 -12.66
CA TYR A 170 9.10 7.90 -12.42
C TYR A 170 9.03 7.48 -10.96
N LEU A 171 8.33 6.39 -10.68
CA LEU A 171 8.27 5.82 -9.33
C LEU A 171 9.63 5.27 -8.90
N PRO A 172 9.96 5.28 -7.60
CA PRO A 172 11.18 4.63 -7.11
C PRO A 172 11.14 3.12 -7.40
N LYS A 173 12.21 2.58 -7.98
CA LYS A 173 12.37 1.12 -8.19
C LYS A 173 12.92 0.43 -6.94
N LYS A 174 12.45 0.80 -5.76
CA LYS A 174 13.00 0.31 -4.49
C LYS A 174 11.92 -0.37 -3.66
N TYR A 175 12.29 -1.47 -3.03
CA TYR A 175 11.44 -2.10 -2.00
C TYR A 175 11.13 -1.09 -0.90
N ARG A 176 9.89 -1.11 -0.40
CA ARG A 176 9.42 -0.27 0.70
C ARG A 176 9.59 1.24 0.47
N SER A 177 9.44 1.68 -0.77
CA SER A 177 9.53 3.10 -1.11
C SER A 177 8.18 3.84 -1.05
N ALA A 178 7.05 3.13 -0.96
CA ALA A 178 5.72 3.71 -0.89
C ALA A 178 4.96 3.21 0.35
N TYR A 179 4.66 4.10 1.29
CA TYR A 179 3.85 3.78 2.47
C TYR A 179 2.37 3.94 2.15
N ILE A 180 1.59 2.87 2.35
CA ILE A 180 0.15 2.88 2.13
C ILE A 180 -0.53 3.58 3.31
N ILE A 181 -1.13 4.75 3.09
CA ILE A 181 -1.88 5.50 4.09
C ILE A 181 -3.33 5.00 4.15
N ASP A 182 -3.99 4.90 3.00
CA ASP A 182 -5.33 4.30 2.89
C ASP A 182 -5.42 3.34 1.70
N GLY A 183 -6.35 2.39 1.79
CA GLY A 183 -6.63 1.42 0.72
C GLY A 183 -5.89 0.10 0.84
N GLN A 184 -5.22 -0.20 1.97
CA GLN A 184 -4.51 -1.48 2.18
C GLN A 184 -5.38 -2.71 1.89
N HIS A 185 -6.64 -2.71 2.34
CA HIS A 185 -7.54 -3.84 2.11
C HIS A 185 -7.83 -4.05 0.62
N ARG A 186 -8.04 -2.96 -0.12
CA ARG A 186 -8.28 -3.01 -1.57
C ARG A 186 -7.04 -3.53 -2.30
N LEU A 187 -5.86 -2.99 -2.00
CA LEU A 187 -4.62 -3.39 -2.63
C LEU A 187 -4.30 -4.87 -2.37
N TYR A 188 -4.34 -5.32 -1.12
CA TYR A 188 -4.07 -6.72 -0.78
C TYR A 188 -5.18 -7.68 -1.24
N GLY A 189 -6.41 -7.21 -1.43
CA GLY A 189 -7.47 -8.00 -2.03
C GLY A 189 -7.20 -8.39 -3.49
N TYR A 190 -6.42 -7.57 -4.22
CA TYR A 190 -5.93 -7.92 -5.56
C TYR A 190 -4.75 -8.90 -5.55
N ALA A 191 -4.01 -9.02 -4.45
CA ALA A 191 -2.68 -9.63 -4.45
C ALA A 191 -2.67 -11.11 -4.89
N ASP A 192 -3.72 -11.87 -4.57
CA ASP A 192 -3.87 -13.27 -4.95
C ASP A 192 -4.84 -13.46 -6.13
N SER A 193 -5.39 -12.38 -6.69
CA SER A 193 -6.25 -12.39 -7.87
C SER A 193 -5.44 -12.31 -9.17
N GLU A 194 -5.95 -12.90 -10.25
CA GLU A 194 -5.40 -12.72 -11.59
C GLU A 194 -5.50 -11.26 -12.08
N TYR A 195 -6.43 -10.49 -11.54
CA TYR A 195 -6.66 -9.08 -11.88
C TYR A 195 -5.58 -8.13 -11.34
N LYS A 196 -4.63 -8.60 -10.52
CA LYS A 196 -3.52 -7.77 -10.03
C LYS A 196 -2.64 -7.18 -11.14
N SER A 197 -2.56 -7.83 -12.30
CA SER A 197 -1.81 -7.40 -13.47
C SER A 197 -2.68 -7.03 -14.68
N LYS A 198 -4.01 -7.24 -14.59
CA LYS A 198 -4.96 -6.93 -15.66
C LYS A 198 -5.77 -5.67 -15.39
N ASN A 199 -5.92 -5.28 -14.13
CA ASN A 199 -6.65 -4.08 -13.72
C ASN A 199 -5.68 -2.97 -13.32
N CYS A 200 -6.18 -1.73 -13.38
CA CYS A 200 -5.53 -0.57 -12.80
C CYS A 200 -6.34 -0.06 -11.60
N VAL A 201 -5.64 0.41 -10.58
CA VAL A 201 -6.24 1.09 -9.44
C VAL A 201 -5.83 2.56 -9.43
N PRO A 202 -6.75 3.49 -9.12
CA PRO A 202 -6.41 4.89 -8.99
C PRO A 202 -5.59 5.13 -7.72
N VAL A 203 -4.58 5.99 -7.83
CA VAL A 203 -3.66 6.32 -6.73
C VAL A 203 -3.52 7.83 -6.60
N VAL A 204 -3.52 8.31 -5.37
CA VAL A 204 -3.06 9.65 -5.00
C VAL A 204 -1.80 9.49 -4.16
N ALA A 205 -0.69 9.98 -4.68
CA ALA A 205 0.62 9.86 -4.05
C ALA A 205 1.13 11.22 -3.57
N PHE A 206 1.36 11.34 -2.28
CA PHE A 206 2.15 12.42 -1.69
C PHE A 206 3.63 12.04 -1.68
N VAL A 207 4.50 13.00 -1.49
CA VAL A 207 5.95 12.77 -1.50
C VAL A 207 6.57 13.34 -0.23
N ASN A 208 7.32 12.51 0.48
CA ASN A 208 8.07 12.87 1.68
C ASN A 208 7.23 13.54 2.79
N LEU A 209 5.95 13.15 2.93
CA LEU A 209 5.18 13.54 4.11
C LEU A 209 5.91 13.05 5.36
N ASP A 210 6.00 13.89 6.37
CA ASP A 210 6.55 13.48 7.65
C ASP A 210 5.62 12.50 8.39
N ARG A 211 6.09 11.98 9.53
CA ARG A 211 5.36 10.99 10.32
C ARG A 211 4.02 11.52 10.84
N LYS A 212 4.02 12.78 11.29
CA LYS A 212 2.85 13.43 11.86
C LYS A 212 1.79 13.65 10.79
N GLU A 213 2.19 14.15 9.64
CA GLU A 213 1.34 14.38 8.47
C GLU A 213 0.69 13.09 7.99
N GLN A 214 1.44 11.99 7.88
CA GLN A 214 0.90 10.69 7.49
C GLN A 214 -0.16 10.17 8.46
N VAL A 215 0.10 10.28 9.78
CA VAL A 215 -0.87 9.87 10.82
C VAL A 215 -2.11 10.77 10.81
N GLN A 216 -1.93 12.08 10.68
CA GLN A 216 -3.04 13.02 10.61
C GLN A 216 -3.93 12.75 9.39
N LEU A 217 -3.32 12.54 8.22
CA LEU A 217 -4.05 12.20 6.99
C LEU A 217 -4.81 10.88 7.14
N PHE A 218 -4.19 9.85 7.71
CA PHE A 218 -4.86 8.59 7.99
C PHE A 218 -6.07 8.76 8.94
N MET A 219 -5.92 9.55 10.01
CA MET A 219 -7.01 9.81 10.94
C MET A 219 -8.15 10.56 10.27
N GLN A 220 -7.86 11.65 9.56
CA GLN A 220 -8.86 12.45 8.85
C GLN A 220 -9.68 11.63 7.85
N ILE A 221 -9.02 10.76 7.07
CA ILE A 221 -9.70 9.89 6.13
C ILE A 221 -10.66 8.93 6.84
N ASN A 222 -10.20 8.30 7.93
CA ASN A 222 -10.99 7.29 8.64
C ASN A 222 -12.10 7.90 9.51
N GLU A 223 -11.88 9.05 10.12
CA GLU A 223 -12.89 9.74 10.94
C GLU A 223 -14.05 10.28 10.10
N ASN A 224 -13.76 10.72 8.87
CA ASN A 224 -14.77 11.25 7.96
C ASN A 224 -15.53 10.17 7.16
N GLN A 225 -15.07 8.91 7.21
CA GLN A 225 -15.76 7.77 6.59
C GLN A 225 -16.91 7.28 7.49
N LYS A 226 -18.06 7.98 7.48
CA LYS A 226 -19.28 7.47 8.09
C LYS A 226 -19.83 6.32 7.23
N SER A 227 -20.12 5.19 7.85
CA SER A 227 -20.82 4.09 7.16
C SER A 227 -22.24 4.55 6.75
N VAL A 228 -22.65 4.22 5.54
CA VAL A 228 -24.04 4.45 5.10
C VAL A 228 -24.99 3.75 6.09
N PRO A 229 -25.95 4.47 6.69
CA PRO A 229 -26.92 3.87 7.61
C PRO A 229 -27.58 2.66 6.99
N LYS A 230 -27.79 1.60 7.78
CA LYS A 230 -28.35 0.32 7.30
C LYS A 230 -29.70 0.52 6.60
N ASN A 231 -30.54 1.41 7.15
CA ASN A 231 -31.85 1.71 6.58
C ASN A 231 -31.73 2.34 5.18
N LEU A 232 -30.85 3.34 5.00
CA LEU A 232 -30.63 3.97 3.70
C LEU A 232 -30.10 2.96 2.67
N ARG A 233 -29.17 2.11 3.07
CA ARG A 233 -28.64 1.05 2.19
C ARG A 233 -29.75 0.08 1.75
N ASN A 234 -30.62 -0.33 2.66
CA ASN A 234 -31.75 -1.22 2.33
C ASN A 234 -32.72 -0.53 1.36
N THR A 235 -33.04 0.74 1.59
CA THR A 235 -33.90 1.53 0.69
C THR A 235 -33.28 1.61 -0.72
N LEU A 236 -31.98 1.96 -0.82
CA LEU A 236 -31.30 2.06 -2.11
C LEU A 236 -31.24 0.69 -2.83
N ASN A 237 -31.03 -0.40 -2.12
CA ASN A 237 -31.07 -1.74 -2.72
C ASN A 237 -32.47 -2.08 -3.22
N SER A 238 -33.53 -1.75 -2.46
CA SER A 238 -34.91 -1.93 -2.93
C SER A 238 -35.19 -1.12 -4.20
N ASP A 239 -34.74 0.13 -4.26
CA ASP A 239 -34.94 1.00 -5.43
C ASP A 239 -34.22 0.46 -6.66
N LEU A 240 -33.00 -0.07 -6.49
CA LEU A 240 -32.24 -0.70 -7.57
C LEU A 240 -32.90 -1.99 -8.08
N LEU A 241 -33.39 -2.84 -7.17
CA LEU A 241 -34.12 -4.07 -7.54
C LEU A 241 -35.44 -3.76 -8.23
N TRP A 242 -36.14 -2.73 -7.79
CA TRP A 242 -37.39 -2.31 -8.39
C TRP A 242 -37.22 -1.79 -9.82
N SER A 243 -36.10 -1.17 -10.13
CA SER A 243 -35.76 -0.67 -11.47
C SER A 243 -35.06 -1.73 -12.35
N SER A 244 -34.87 -2.95 -11.87
CA SER A 244 -34.30 -4.05 -12.65
C SER A 244 -35.29 -4.54 -13.71
N ASP A 245 -34.81 -4.73 -14.94
CA ASP A 245 -35.57 -5.33 -16.03
C ASP A 245 -35.78 -6.85 -15.85
N ASN A 246 -35.10 -7.44 -14.89
CA ASN A 246 -35.18 -8.87 -14.58
C ASN A 246 -36.30 -9.13 -13.55
N LYS A 247 -37.43 -9.63 -14.01
CA LYS A 247 -38.61 -9.96 -13.17
C LYS A 247 -38.32 -10.96 -12.04
N ASN A 248 -37.23 -11.72 -12.12
CA ASN A 248 -36.82 -12.66 -11.05
C ASN A 248 -36.03 -12.00 -9.93
N GLU A 249 -35.59 -10.75 -10.11
CA GLU A 249 -34.86 -9.98 -9.12
C GLU A 249 -35.75 -8.95 -8.40
N GLN A 250 -36.97 -8.70 -8.90
CA GLN A 250 -37.98 -7.86 -8.25
C GLN A 250 -38.74 -8.63 -7.18
#